data_39b15476f0e26ea038dccf12f64f7724
#
_entry.id   39b15476f0e26ea038dccf12f64f7724
#
_cell.length_a   1.000
_cell.length_b   1.000
_cell.length_c   1.000
_cell.angle_alpha   90.00
_cell.angle_beta   90.00
_cell.angle_gamma   90.00
#
_symmetry.space_group_name_H-M   'P 1'
#
loop_
_entity.id
_entity.type
_entity.pdbx_description
1 polymer ?
#
loop_
_entity_poly.entity_id
_entity_poly.type
_entity_poly.pdbx_seq_one_letter_code
_entity_poly.pdbx_strand_id
1 'polypeptide(L)'
;MDSQEMSLLVANMWDPVFDMIGGWISDVLTLCLFVFLAVVVVFLLGCRINPFKLSPDYLRSLKIKFLPYDLLRWVLCDILTAKERSREFAPYGFTIFVGPQGGGKTTSLVRYLHQMHKRYPACKIVTNFKCSIPDCIQMTDWNDFLEIRNGTDGVIFAIDEIHSEYSSAAWQDFPEVLLSQISMQRKQRIKIVATSQMFSRVAKPIREQCFSVVVCKTFFGRLTQNKEYDASQFAVSGDSAYSIRKGVKPFWRCWFVQSDELRQSFDTYEVIERMRKLEFIPRDKRGTD
;
A
#
# COMPACT_ATOMS: atom_id res chain seq x y z
N MET A 1 -19.48 13.44 55.11
CA MET A 1 -18.94 12.28 54.39
C MET A 1 -17.79 12.78 53.55
N ASP A 2 -16.61 12.34 53.88
CA ASP A 2 -15.37 12.85 53.27
C ASP A 2 -15.26 12.30 51.81
N SER A 3 -14.62 13.04 50.92
CA SER A 3 -14.45 12.62 49.51
C SER A 3 -13.74 11.26 49.37
N GLN A 4 -12.91 10.91 50.37
CA GLN A 4 -12.23 9.61 50.45
C GLN A 4 -13.19 8.47 50.84
N GLU A 5 -14.14 8.70 51.75
CA GLU A 5 -15.14 7.71 52.11
C GLU A 5 -16.09 7.39 50.93
N MET A 6 -16.43 8.40 50.14
CA MET A 6 -17.26 8.24 48.96
C MET A 6 -16.54 7.42 47.86
N SER A 7 -15.24 7.66 47.65
CA SER A 7 -14.45 6.90 46.67
C SER A 7 -14.26 5.42 47.04
N LEU A 8 -14.08 5.14 48.34
CA LEU A 8 -14.00 3.78 48.86
C LEU A 8 -15.33 3.03 48.75
N LEU A 9 -16.46 3.70 49.04
CA LEU A 9 -17.80 3.12 48.88
C LEU A 9 -18.09 2.78 47.40
N VAL A 10 -17.72 3.66 46.48
CA VAL A 10 -17.89 3.42 45.03
C VAL A 10 -16.99 2.27 44.58
N ALA A 11 -15.72 2.20 44.99
CA ALA A 11 -14.83 1.12 44.67
C ALA A 11 -15.37 -0.24 45.14
N ASN A 12 -15.76 -0.33 46.43
CA ASN A 12 -16.31 -1.55 47.02
C ASN A 12 -17.63 -2.02 46.37
N MET A 13 -18.38 -1.11 45.75
CA MET A 13 -19.60 -1.45 45.01
C MET A 13 -19.29 -2.05 43.61
N TRP A 14 -18.20 -1.59 42.99
CA TRP A 14 -17.86 -2.03 41.63
C TRP A 14 -16.91 -3.24 41.58
N ASP A 15 -16.10 -3.47 42.61
CA ASP A 15 -15.16 -4.58 42.69
C ASP A 15 -15.85 -5.96 42.45
N PRO A 16 -16.97 -6.30 43.09
CA PRO A 16 -17.64 -7.58 42.80
C PRO A 16 -18.20 -7.67 41.37
N VAL A 17 -18.54 -6.53 40.77
CA VAL A 17 -19.01 -6.49 39.36
C VAL A 17 -17.84 -6.72 38.43
N PHE A 18 -16.70 -6.12 38.66
CA PHE A 18 -15.48 -6.34 37.87
C PHE A 18 -14.96 -7.77 38.03
N ASP A 19 -15.00 -8.34 39.21
CA ASP A 19 -14.61 -9.74 39.46
C ASP A 19 -15.54 -10.71 38.75
N MET A 20 -16.84 -10.45 38.75
CA MET A 20 -17.82 -11.27 38.05
C MET A 20 -17.58 -11.18 36.52
N ILE A 21 -17.40 -9.99 35.97
CA ILE A 21 -17.13 -9.78 34.55
C ILE A 21 -15.79 -10.43 34.17
N GLY A 22 -14.76 -10.26 34.99
CA GLY A 22 -13.46 -10.89 34.80
C GLY A 22 -13.54 -12.41 34.80
N GLY A 23 -14.32 -12.98 35.72
CA GLY A 23 -14.61 -14.43 35.75
C GLY A 23 -15.29 -14.91 34.47
N TRP A 24 -16.35 -14.23 34.02
CA TRP A 24 -17.05 -14.56 32.78
C TRP A 24 -16.15 -14.49 31.54
N ILE A 25 -15.30 -13.45 31.45
CA ILE A 25 -14.32 -13.31 30.35
C ILE A 25 -13.32 -14.46 30.40
N SER A 26 -12.81 -14.81 31.58
CA SER A 26 -11.89 -15.94 31.76
C SER A 26 -12.51 -17.27 31.33
N ASP A 27 -13.76 -17.53 31.74
CA ASP A 27 -14.48 -18.75 31.39
C ASP A 27 -14.75 -18.86 29.88
N VAL A 28 -15.14 -17.75 29.26
CA VAL A 28 -15.35 -17.68 27.79
C VAL A 28 -14.03 -17.91 27.06
N LEU A 29 -12.93 -17.29 27.49
CA LEU A 29 -11.60 -17.51 26.91
C LEU A 29 -11.14 -18.95 27.06
N THR A 30 -11.37 -19.54 28.22
CA THR A 30 -11.04 -20.94 28.51
C THR A 30 -11.84 -21.89 27.62
N LEU A 31 -13.15 -21.66 27.48
CA LEU A 31 -14.01 -22.40 26.58
C LEU A 31 -13.55 -22.28 25.12
N CYS A 32 -13.24 -21.07 24.67
CA CYS A 32 -12.70 -20.83 23.32
C CYS A 32 -11.39 -21.57 23.09
N LEU A 33 -10.50 -21.59 24.08
CA LEU A 33 -9.25 -22.34 24.01
C LEU A 33 -9.48 -23.85 23.90
N PHE A 34 -10.40 -24.42 24.70
CA PHE A 34 -10.76 -25.85 24.62
C PHE A 34 -11.35 -26.20 23.27
N VAL A 35 -12.27 -25.38 22.74
CA VAL A 35 -12.87 -25.57 21.40
C VAL A 35 -11.79 -25.50 20.32
N PHE A 36 -10.89 -24.54 20.41
CA PHE A 36 -9.76 -24.42 19.49
C PHE A 36 -8.86 -25.67 19.52
N LEU A 37 -8.47 -26.13 20.72
CA LEU A 37 -7.66 -27.35 20.87
C LEU A 37 -8.38 -28.58 20.33
N ALA A 38 -9.69 -28.72 20.58
CA ALA A 38 -10.49 -29.82 20.04
C ALA A 38 -10.49 -29.80 18.51
N VAL A 39 -10.69 -28.63 17.89
CA VAL A 39 -10.63 -28.48 16.44
C VAL A 39 -9.26 -28.84 15.89
N VAL A 40 -8.18 -28.42 16.55
CA VAL A 40 -6.80 -28.78 16.16
C VAL A 40 -6.58 -30.28 16.25
N VAL A 41 -7.03 -30.93 17.32
CA VAL A 41 -6.89 -32.39 17.48
C VAL A 41 -7.69 -33.13 16.40
N VAL A 42 -8.93 -32.75 16.15
CA VAL A 42 -9.76 -33.33 15.09
C VAL A 42 -9.12 -33.14 13.71
N PHE A 43 -8.54 -31.97 13.46
CA PHE A 43 -7.79 -31.70 12.24
C PHE A 43 -6.54 -32.60 12.10
N LEU A 44 -5.72 -32.71 13.14
CA LEU A 44 -4.53 -33.55 13.13
C LEU A 44 -4.86 -35.02 12.90
N LEU A 45 -5.90 -35.51 13.60
CA LEU A 45 -6.36 -36.91 13.45
C LEU A 45 -7.00 -37.16 12.08
N GLY A 46 -7.85 -36.24 11.61
CA GLY A 46 -8.53 -36.35 10.32
C GLY A 46 -7.57 -36.30 9.12
N CYS A 47 -6.51 -35.54 9.23
CA CYS A 47 -5.46 -35.42 8.21
C CYS A 47 -4.34 -36.44 8.41
N ARG A 48 -4.35 -37.23 9.47
CA ARG A 48 -3.24 -38.14 9.87
C ARG A 48 -1.88 -37.41 9.93
N ILE A 49 -1.88 -36.16 10.40
CA ILE A 49 -0.70 -35.34 10.51
C ILE A 49 0.03 -35.68 11.80
N ASN A 50 1.32 -35.99 11.69
CA ASN A 50 2.17 -36.17 12.86
C ASN A 50 2.58 -34.81 13.42
N PRO A 51 2.14 -34.41 14.64
CA PRO A 51 2.44 -33.08 15.19
C PRO A 51 3.93 -32.88 15.50
N PHE A 52 4.71 -33.96 15.63
CA PHE A 52 6.14 -33.87 15.89
C PHE A 52 7.00 -33.73 14.63
N LYS A 53 6.40 -33.85 13.44
CA LYS A 53 7.10 -33.69 12.14
C LYS A 53 6.51 -32.53 11.32
N LEU A 54 6.05 -31.50 11.97
CA LEU A 54 5.47 -30.33 11.31
C LEU A 54 6.57 -29.53 10.59
N SER A 55 6.85 -29.89 9.33
CA SER A 55 7.68 -29.11 8.42
C SER A 55 6.84 -28.61 7.22
N PRO A 56 7.19 -27.48 6.62
CA PRO A 56 6.48 -26.98 5.43
C PRO A 56 6.45 -28.00 4.30
N ASP A 57 7.55 -28.72 4.09
CA ASP A 57 7.66 -29.72 3.02
C ASP A 57 6.80 -30.95 3.28
N TYR A 58 6.71 -31.39 4.55
CA TYR A 58 5.80 -32.45 4.93
C TYR A 58 4.34 -32.05 4.69
N LEU A 59 3.94 -30.83 5.08
CA LEU A 59 2.58 -30.33 4.86
C LEU A 59 2.25 -30.20 3.36
N ARG A 60 3.21 -29.80 2.53
CA ARG A 60 3.05 -29.74 1.07
C ARG A 60 2.87 -31.11 0.44
N SER A 61 3.48 -32.14 0.98
CA SER A 61 3.42 -33.52 0.46
C SER A 61 2.08 -34.21 0.73
N LEU A 62 1.28 -33.73 1.70
CA LEU A 62 0.00 -34.32 2.06
C LEU A 62 -1.06 -34.08 0.99
N LYS A 63 -1.74 -35.12 0.56
CA LYS A 63 -2.89 -35.05 -0.39
C LYS A 63 -4.21 -35.12 0.38
N ILE A 64 -4.79 -33.96 0.67
CA ILE A 64 -6.06 -33.86 1.40
C ILE A 64 -7.17 -33.53 0.40
N LYS A 65 -8.23 -34.35 0.32
CA LYS A 65 -9.36 -34.14 -0.58
C LYS A 65 -10.47 -33.28 0.03
N PHE A 66 -10.56 -33.19 1.37
CA PHE A 66 -11.61 -32.44 2.05
C PHE A 66 -11.23 -30.96 2.15
N LEU A 67 -11.98 -30.11 1.48
CA LEU A 67 -11.70 -28.67 1.27
C LEU A 67 -11.32 -27.89 2.54
N PRO A 68 -12.08 -27.98 3.67
CA PRO A 68 -11.71 -27.25 4.90
C PRO A 68 -10.35 -27.66 5.47
N TYR A 69 -10.03 -28.96 5.41
CA TYR A 69 -8.76 -29.45 5.93
C TYR A 69 -7.60 -29.09 5.00
N ASP A 70 -7.84 -29.08 3.69
CA ASP A 70 -6.84 -28.63 2.72
C ASP A 70 -6.53 -27.13 2.89
N LEU A 71 -7.55 -26.30 3.11
CA LEU A 71 -7.39 -24.88 3.43
C LEU A 71 -6.55 -24.70 4.71
N LEU A 72 -6.91 -25.39 5.81
CA LEU A 72 -6.17 -25.29 7.07
C LEU A 72 -4.71 -25.74 6.93
N ARG A 73 -4.45 -26.79 6.16
CA ARG A 73 -3.09 -27.26 5.84
C ARG A 73 -2.28 -26.15 5.16
N TRP A 74 -2.84 -25.50 4.14
CA TRP A 74 -2.16 -24.43 3.43
C TRP A 74 -1.96 -23.19 4.29
N VAL A 75 -2.96 -22.81 5.10
CA VAL A 75 -2.82 -21.72 6.07
C VAL A 75 -1.70 -22.01 7.07
N LEU A 76 -1.63 -23.23 7.59
CA LEU A 76 -0.55 -23.64 8.50
C LEU A 76 0.82 -23.58 7.82
N CYS A 77 0.92 -24.06 6.57
CA CYS A 77 2.13 -23.96 5.78
C CYS A 77 2.55 -22.49 5.58
N ASP A 78 1.58 -21.62 5.30
CA ASP A 78 1.81 -20.18 5.12
C ASP A 78 2.30 -19.51 6.41
N ILE A 79 1.76 -19.89 7.57
CA ILE A 79 2.21 -19.40 8.88
C ILE A 79 3.65 -19.84 9.15
N LEU A 80 3.97 -21.11 8.91
CA LEU A 80 5.33 -21.63 9.14
C LEU A 80 6.38 -20.97 8.22
N THR A 81 6.01 -20.64 6.98
CA THR A 81 6.89 -19.98 6.01
C THR A 81 6.79 -18.45 6.05
N ALA A 82 5.94 -17.87 6.91
CA ALA A 82 5.69 -16.43 6.97
C ALA A 82 6.98 -15.61 7.21
N LYS A 83 7.89 -16.11 8.04
CA LYS A 83 9.16 -15.44 8.34
C LYS A 83 10.09 -15.37 7.12
N GLU A 84 10.11 -16.40 6.30
CA GLU A 84 10.91 -16.45 5.07
C GLU A 84 10.29 -15.53 4.02
N ARG A 85 8.96 -15.61 3.81
CA ARG A 85 8.22 -14.75 2.89
C ARG A 85 8.27 -13.27 3.26
N SER A 86 8.37 -12.92 4.53
CA SER A 86 8.45 -11.53 4.96
C SER A 86 9.74 -10.84 4.50
N ARG A 87 10.76 -11.59 4.12
CA ARG A 87 12.01 -11.08 3.55
C ARG A 87 11.94 -10.87 2.04
N GLU A 88 11.01 -11.56 1.36
CA GLU A 88 10.83 -11.40 -0.08
C GLU A 88 10.05 -10.13 -0.40
N PHE A 89 10.38 -9.49 -1.52
CA PHE A 89 9.63 -8.34 -2.01
C PHE A 89 8.22 -8.75 -2.41
N ALA A 90 7.24 -8.35 -1.60
CA ALA A 90 5.84 -8.67 -1.81
C ALA A 90 5.01 -7.54 -2.45
N PRO A 91 5.41 -6.25 -2.41
CA PRO A 91 4.59 -5.17 -2.97
C PRO A 91 4.42 -5.34 -4.48
N TYR A 92 3.21 -5.12 -4.96
CA TYR A 92 2.89 -5.11 -6.40
C TYR A 92 1.73 -4.14 -6.65
N GLY A 93 1.38 -3.97 -7.90
CA GLY A 93 0.26 -3.13 -8.29
C GLY A 93 0.65 -1.67 -8.47
N PHE A 94 -0.25 -0.92 -9.09
CA PHE A 94 -0.08 0.49 -9.37
C PHE A 94 -0.93 1.31 -8.39
N THR A 95 -0.30 2.24 -7.67
CA THR A 95 -0.97 3.14 -6.70
C THR A 95 -0.74 4.58 -7.10
N ILE A 96 -1.79 5.39 -7.11
CA ILE A 96 -1.71 6.82 -7.44
C ILE A 96 -2.08 7.65 -6.21
N PHE A 97 -1.18 8.55 -5.83
CA PHE A 97 -1.41 9.56 -4.80
C PHE A 97 -2.06 10.79 -5.44
N VAL A 98 -3.27 11.13 -5.04
CA VAL A 98 -4.03 12.27 -5.57
C VAL A 98 -4.33 13.29 -4.49
N GLY A 99 -4.49 14.55 -4.91
CA GLY A 99 -4.85 15.63 -3.99
C GLY A 99 -4.52 17.00 -4.55
N PRO A 100 -4.99 18.09 -3.92
CA PRO A 100 -4.70 19.44 -4.36
C PRO A 100 -3.22 19.76 -4.33
N GLN A 101 -2.83 20.82 -4.99
CA GLN A 101 -1.49 21.39 -4.84
C GLN A 101 -1.26 21.73 -3.36
N GLY A 102 -0.07 21.39 -2.83
CA GLY A 102 0.20 21.51 -1.40
C GLY A 102 -0.48 20.44 -0.52
N GLY A 103 -1.25 19.50 -1.09
CA GLY A 103 -1.92 18.43 -0.35
C GLY A 103 -1.01 17.34 0.22
N GLY A 104 0.32 17.43 0.00
CA GLY A 104 1.28 16.47 0.54
C GLY A 104 1.44 15.18 -0.27
N LYS A 105 1.09 15.17 -1.56
CA LYS A 105 1.20 14.00 -2.44
C LYS A 105 2.63 13.47 -2.55
N THR A 106 3.54 14.32 -3.01
CA THR A 106 4.96 13.96 -3.20
C THR A 106 5.60 13.60 -1.86
N THR A 107 5.30 14.33 -0.79
CA THR A 107 5.77 13.99 0.57
C THR A 107 5.25 12.63 1.03
N SER A 108 3.99 12.29 0.72
CA SER A 108 3.41 10.97 1.03
C SER A 108 4.06 9.85 0.21
N LEU A 109 4.32 10.11 -1.06
CA LEU A 109 5.06 9.22 -1.96
C LEU A 109 6.47 8.94 -1.41
N VAL A 110 7.24 9.98 -1.12
CA VAL A 110 8.62 9.85 -0.62
C VAL A 110 8.65 9.15 0.74
N ARG A 111 7.72 9.47 1.64
CA ARG A 111 7.57 8.73 2.90
C ARG A 111 7.32 7.24 2.65
N TYR A 112 6.46 6.90 1.70
CA TYR A 112 6.23 5.51 1.30
C TYR A 112 7.52 4.86 0.80
N LEU A 113 8.32 5.54 -0.04
CA LEU A 113 9.59 5.02 -0.53
C LEU A 113 10.60 4.76 0.62
N HIS A 114 10.72 5.68 1.57
CA HIS A 114 11.56 5.47 2.76
C HIS A 114 11.11 4.25 3.58
N GLN A 115 9.81 4.05 3.75
CA GLN A 115 9.27 2.89 4.44
C GLN A 115 9.57 1.59 3.70
N MET A 116 9.46 1.61 2.36
CA MET A 116 9.77 0.46 1.52
C MET A 116 11.26 0.13 1.53
N HIS A 117 12.14 1.14 1.42
CA HIS A 117 13.58 0.95 1.51
C HIS A 117 13.99 0.35 2.86
N LYS A 118 13.40 0.84 3.96
CA LYS A 118 13.65 0.27 5.30
C LYS A 118 13.17 -1.18 5.42
N ARG A 119 12.06 -1.53 4.79
CA ARG A 119 11.49 -2.88 4.85
C ARG A 119 12.17 -3.86 3.89
N TYR A 120 12.57 -3.38 2.73
CA TYR A 120 13.20 -4.14 1.64
C TYR A 120 14.48 -3.43 1.19
N PRO A 121 15.59 -3.56 1.94
CA PRO A 121 16.82 -2.81 1.62
C PRO A 121 17.45 -3.18 0.27
N ALA A 122 17.23 -4.42 -0.20
CA ALA A 122 17.73 -4.89 -1.49
C ALA A 122 16.87 -4.47 -2.69
N CYS A 123 15.71 -3.83 -2.45
CA CYS A 123 14.82 -3.37 -3.49
C CYS A 123 15.41 -2.16 -4.22
N LYS A 124 15.39 -2.16 -5.56
CA LYS A 124 15.75 -0.98 -6.36
C LYS A 124 14.61 0.03 -6.36
N ILE A 125 14.93 1.29 -6.14
CA ILE A 125 14.00 2.40 -6.24
C ILE A 125 14.39 3.26 -7.43
N VAL A 126 13.46 3.47 -8.34
CA VAL A 126 13.65 4.27 -9.56
C VAL A 126 12.67 5.43 -9.53
N THR A 127 13.17 6.67 -9.68
CA THR A 127 12.35 7.88 -9.57
C THR A 127 12.60 8.81 -10.74
N ASN A 128 11.60 9.59 -11.16
CA ASN A 128 11.75 10.66 -12.14
C ASN A 128 12.12 12.01 -11.50
N PHE A 129 12.40 12.03 -10.20
CA PHE A 129 12.83 13.21 -9.42
C PHE A 129 13.99 12.84 -8.51
N LYS A 130 14.76 13.83 -8.05
CA LYS A 130 15.87 13.60 -7.12
C LYS A 130 15.34 13.25 -5.73
N CYS A 131 15.84 12.15 -5.18
CA CYS A 131 15.50 11.67 -3.85
C CYS A 131 16.76 11.31 -3.06
N SER A 132 16.79 11.59 -1.77
CA SER A 132 17.94 11.33 -0.89
C SER A 132 18.03 9.87 -0.41
N ILE A 133 17.18 8.98 -0.92
CA ILE A 133 17.25 7.55 -0.58
C ILE A 133 18.54 6.97 -1.18
N PRO A 134 19.34 6.22 -0.39
CA PRO A 134 20.53 5.54 -0.91
C PRO A 134 20.20 4.62 -2.09
N ASP A 135 21.09 4.54 -3.06
CA ASP A 135 20.98 3.69 -4.27
C ASP A 135 19.70 3.96 -5.12
N CYS A 136 19.11 5.16 -4.97
CA CYS A 136 17.99 5.56 -5.81
C CYS A 136 18.48 5.83 -7.24
N ILE A 137 17.87 5.18 -8.21
CA ILE A 137 18.17 5.32 -9.63
C ILE A 137 17.27 6.41 -10.21
N GLN A 138 17.87 7.41 -10.87
CA GLN A 138 17.09 8.41 -11.57
C GLN A 138 16.68 7.87 -12.93
N MET A 139 15.38 7.89 -13.21
CA MET A 139 14.80 7.51 -14.49
C MET A 139 15.13 8.57 -15.55
N THR A 140 15.71 8.15 -16.65
CA THR A 140 16.08 9.01 -17.77
C THR A 140 15.14 8.87 -18.94
N ASP A 141 14.65 7.66 -19.19
CA ASP A 141 13.75 7.33 -20.28
C ASP A 141 12.74 6.27 -19.81
N TRP A 142 11.63 6.14 -20.56
CA TRP A 142 10.61 5.11 -20.33
C TRP A 142 11.09 3.71 -20.61
N ASN A 143 12.14 3.55 -21.41
CA ASN A 143 12.81 2.27 -21.62
C ASN A 143 13.39 1.71 -20.31
N ASP A 144 13.75 2.55 -19.36
CA ASP A 144 14.20 2.14 -18.02
C ASP A 144 13.14 1.26 -17.32
N PHE A 145 11.85 1.53 -17.61
CA PHE A 145 10.74 0.72 -17.12
C PHE A 145 10.74 -0.72 -17.66
N LEU A 146 11.37 -0.96 -18.79
CA LEU A 146 11.49 -2.27 -19.42
C LEU A 146 12.80 -2.98 -19.01
N GLU A 147 13.86 -2.21 -18.83
CA GLU A 147 15.21 -2.72 -18.63
C GLU A 147 15.57 -2.95 -17.17
N ILE A 148 15.15 -2.04 -16.27
CA ILE A 148 15.52 -2.14 -14.88
C ILE A 148 14.72 -3.26 -14.20
N ARG A 149 15.42 -4.31 -13.82
CA ARG A 149 14.91 -5.46 -13.08
C ARG A 149 15.81 -5.76 -11.90
N ASN A 150 15.27 -6.45 -10.90
CA ASN A 150 15.99 -6.83 -9.69
C ASN A 150 15.61 -8.26 -9.21
N GLY A 151 15.13 -9.09 -10.10
CA GLY A 151 14.80 -10.48 -9.79
C GLY A 151 13.82 -10.63 -8.62
N THR A 152 14.24 -11.32 -7.56
CA THR A 152 13.44 -11.60 -6.37
C THR A 152 13.29 -10.40 -5.43
N ASP A 153 14.23 -9.45 -5.48
CA ASP A 153 14.29 -8.33 -4.56
C ASP A 153 13.39 -7.15 -4.98
N GLY A 154 12.86 -7.22 -6.20
CA GLY A 154 11.84 -6.33 -6.72
C GLY A 154 12.33 -4.91 -7.06
N VAL A 155 11.47 -4.16 -7.74
CA VAL A 155 11.71 -2.77 -8.14
C VAL A 155 10.48 -1.91 -7.81
N ILE A 156 10.72 -0.70 -7.32
CA ILE A 156 9.68 0.31 -7.13
C ILE A 156 9.95 1.47 -8.08
N PHE A 157 9.02 1.71 -8.99
CA PHE A 157 9.02 2.91 -9.84
C PHE A 157 8.16 3.99 -9.20
N ALA A 158 8.73 5.16 -8.99
CA ALA A 158 8.04 6.30 -8.40
C ALA A 158 8.05 7.48 -9.37
N ILE A 159 6.87 7.92 -9.79
CA ILE A 159 6.67 8.94 -10.81
C ILE A 159 5.91 10.11 -10.20
N ASP A 160 6.58 11.26 -10.07
CA ASP A 160 5.90 12.48 -9.65
C ASP A 160 5.22 13.14 -10.84
N GLU A 161 4.00 13.67 -10.61
CA GLU A 161 3.19 14.40 -11.60
C GLU A 161 2.96 13.60 -12.91
N ILE A 162 2.56 12.32 -12.82
CA ILE A 162 2.36 11.43 -13.98
C ILE A 162 1.46 12.01 -15.07
N HIS A 163 0.57 12.93 -14.74
CA HIS A 163 -0.31 13.59 -15.69
C HIS A 163 0.38 14.63 -16.57
N SER A 164 1.57 15.12 -16.18
CA SER A 164 2.38 16.01 -17.01
C SER A 164 3.13 15.24 -18.09
N GLU A 165 3.54 14.02 -17.78
CA GLU A 165 4.19 13.11 -18.71
C GLU A 165 3.18 12.44 -19.64
N TYR A 166 2.01 12.04 -19.10
CA TYR A 166 0.93 11.37 -19.84
C TYR A 166 -0.43 12.01 -19.54
N SER A 167 -0.71 13.11 -20.22
CA SER A 167 -2.03 13.72 -20.16
C SER A 167 -3.05 12.87 -20.92
N SER A 168 -4.32 13.00 -20.55
CA SER A 168 -5.42 12.35 -21.26
C SER A 168 -5.53 12.77 -22.74
N ALA A 169 -4.87 13.86 -23.14
CA ALA A 169 -4.82 14.35 -24.51
C ALA A 169 -3.68 13.72 -25.35
N ALA A 170 -2.58 13.31 -24.71
CA ALA A 170 -1.40 12.74 -25.37
C ALA A 170 -1.26 11.22 -25.20
N TRP A 171 -2.33 10.53 -24.79
CA TRP A 171 -2.29 9.08 -24.52
C TRP A 171 -2.04 8.20 -25.73
N GLN A 172 -2.27 8.71 -26.94
CA GLN A 172 -2.06 7.97 -28.20
C GLN A 172 -0.60 7.59 -28.40
N ASP A 173 0.33 8.35 -27.80
CA ASP A 173 1.76 8.09 -27.86
C ASP A 173 2.23 7.16 -26.73
N PHE A 174 1.31 6.68 -25.87
CA PHE A 174 1.67 5.80 -24.77
C PHE A 174 2.04 4.40 -25.28
N PRO A 175 3.26 3.92 -25.05
CA PRO A 175 3.70 2.63 -25.58
C PRO A 175 2.82 1.48 -25.04
N GLU A 176 2.18 0.71 -25.93
CA GLU A 176 1.38 -0.48 -25.55
C GLU A 176 2.21 -1.47 -24.73
N VAL A 177 3.51 -1.51 -24.94
CA VAL A 177 4.46 -2.34 -24.20
C VAL A 177 4.48 -1.98 -22.72
N LEU A 178 4.36 -0.69 -22.37
CA LEU A 178 4.27 -0.25 -20.95
C LEU A 178 2.98 -0.72 -20.29
N LEU A 179 1.84 -0.67 -20.99
CA LEU A 179 0.58 -1.20 -20.46
C LEU A 179 0.67 -2.70 -20.17
N SER A 180 1.32 -3.45 -21.07
CA SER A 180 1.52 -4.88 -20.87
C SER A 180 2.42 -5.18 -19.65
N GLN A 181 3.46 -4.38 -19.45
CA GLN A 181 4.35 -4.50 -18.28
C GLN A 181 3.62 -4.14 -16.97
N ILE A 182 2.80 -3.08 -17.00
CA ILE A 182 1.96 -2.69 -15.86
C ILE A 182 1.00 -3.85 -15.48
N SER A 183 0.46 -4.59 -16.45
CA SER A 183 -0.42 -5.72 -16.17
C SER A 183 0.33 -6.95 -15.60
N MET A 184 1.63 -7.09 -15.85
CA MET A 184 2.45 -8.22 -15.40
C MET A 184 3.22 -7.96 -14.08
N GLN A 185 2.96 -6.83 -13.39
CA GLN A 185 3.70 -6.37 -12.21
C GLN A 185 3.90 -7.43 -11.13
N ARG A 186 2.87 -8.23 -10.83
CA ARG A 186 2.94 -9.25 -9.77
C ARG A 186 3.99 -10.32 -10.07
N LYS A 187 4.07 -10.78 -11.33
CA LYS A 187 5.04 -11.80 -11.74
C LYS A 187 6.47 -11.26 -11.78
N GLN A 188 6.62 -9.99 -12.11
CA GLN A 188 7.90 -9.31 -12.25
C GLN A 188 8.39 -8.65 -10.95
N ARG A 189 7.59 -8.73 -9.86
CA ARG A 189 7.88 -8.08 -8.58
C ARG A 189 8.12 -6.57 -8.73
N ILE A 190 7.24 -5.93 -9.49
CA ILE A 190 7.28 -4.49 -9.74
C ILE A 190 6.13 -3.83 -8.96
N LYS A 191 6.46 -2.76 -8.24
CA LYS A 191 5.50 -1.83 -7.66
C LYS A 191 5.62 -0.48 -8.34
N ILE A 192 4.51 0.07 -8.80
CA ILE A 192 4.47 1.41 -9.37
C ILE A 192 3.72 2.32 -8.43
N VAL A 193 4.29 3.47 -8.15
CA VAL A 193 3.66 4.53 -7.37
C VAL A 193 3.79 5.84 -8.12
N ALA A 194 2.70 6.60 -8.21
CA ALA A 194 2.74 7.87 -8.91
C ALA A 194 1.95 8.95 -8.15
N THR A 195 2.21 10.21 -8.48
CA THR A 195 1.37 11.31 -8.00
C THR A 195 0.59 11.93 -9.16
N SER A 196 -0.56 12.48 -8.86
CA SER A 196 -1.35 13.30 -9.78
C SER A 196 -2.18 14.31 -9.00
N GLN A 197 -2.45 15.47 -9.57
CA GLN A 197 -3.37 16.42 -8.95
C GLN A 197 -4.79 15.89 -8.91
N MET A 198 -5.22 15.25 -10.00
CA MET A 198 -6.55 14.68 -10.17
C MET A 198 -6.44 13.29 -10.79
N PHE A 199 -7.21 12.33 -10.28
CA PHE A 199 -7.23 10.98 -10.86
C PHE A 199 -7.77 10.99 -12.30
N SER A 200 -8.74 11.86 -12.60
CA SER A 200 -9.34 12.02 -13.93
C SER A 200 -8.37 12.56 -14.99
N ARG A 201 -7.33 13.28 -14.60
CA ARG A 201 -6.30 13.79 -15.53
C ARG A 201 -5.33 12.71 -16.01
N VAL A 202 -5.23 11.59 -15.30
CA VAL A 202 -4.43 10.45 -15.72
C VAL A 202 -5.13 9.77 -16.89
N ALA A 203 -4.39 9.36 -17.92
CA ALA A 203 -4.92 8.69 -19.08
C ALA A 203 -5.75 7.45 -18.70
N LYS A 204 -6.88 7.23 -19.39
CA LYS A 204 -7.83 6.15 -19.07
C LYS A 204 -7.17 4.77 -19.03
N PRO A 205 -6.31 4.35 -19.98
CA PRO A 205 -5.66 3.03 -19.94
C PRO A 205 -4.79 2.83 -18.69
N ILE A 206 -4.13 3.90 -18.21
CA ILE A 206 -3.32 3.86 -16.98
C ILE A 206 -4.22 3.74 -15.75
N ARG A 207 -5.34 4.47 -15.71
CA ARG A 207 -6.31 4.40 -14.61
C ARG A 207 -6.93 3.01 -14.46
N GLU A 208 -7.22 2.35 -15.57
CA GLU A 208 -7.78 0.98 -15.59
C GLU A 208 -6.81 -0.07 -15.02
N GLN A 209 -5.51 0.19 -15.06
CA GLN A 209 -4.49 -0.66 -14.46
C GLN A 209 -4.18 -0.28 -13.00
N CYS A 210 -4.78 0.80 -12.48
CA CYS A 210 -4.56 1.25 -11.13
C CYS A 210 -5.24 0.32 -10.13
N PHE A 211 -4.49 -0.11 -9.11
CA PHE A 211 -4.99 -0.96 -8.04
C PHE A 211 -5.62 -0.14 -6.92
N SER A 212 -4.97 0.95 -6.52
CA SER A 212 -5.45 1.80 -5.44
C SER A 212 -5.17 3.28 -5.68
N VAL A 213 -6.02 4.12 -5.10
CA VAL A 213 -5.89 5.58 -5.11
C VAL A 213 -5.79 6.09 -3.69
N VAL A 214 -4.71 6.83 -3.40
CA VAL A 214 -4.48 7.44 -2.10
C VAL A 214 -4.80 8.93 -2.17
N VAL A 215 -5.86 9.34 -1.47
CA VAL A 215 -6.23 10.75 -1.35
C VAL A 215 -5.42 11.40 -0.24
N CYS A 216 -4.61 12.39 -0.60
CA CYS A 216 -3.76 13.13 0.33
C CYS A 216 -4.36 14.48 0.67
N LYS A 217 -4.42 14.80 1.96
CA LYS A 217 -4.84 16.12 2.45
C LYS A 217 -3.95 16.56 3.60
N THR A 218 -3.38 17.76 3.48
CA THR A 218 -2.54 18.34 4.52
C THR A 218 -3.30 19.44 5.28
N PHE A 219 -3.21 19.39 6.60
CA PHE A 219 -3.79 20.37 7.54
C PHE A 219 -2.64 21.11 8.23
N PHE A 220 -2.87 22.36 8.54
CA PHE A 220 -1.89 23.22 9.24
C PHE A 220 -0.50 23.21 8.60
N GLY A 221 -0.44 22.96 7.30
CA GLY A 221 0.80 22.89 6.53
C GLY A 221 1.72 21.71 6.85
N ARG A 222 1.42 20.87 7.86
CA ARG A 222 2.32 19.78 8.31
C ARG A 222 1.63 18.45 8.56
N LEU A 223 0.40 18.43 9.03
CA LEU A 223 -0.32 17.20 9.34
C LEU A 223 -0.98 16.65 8.07
N THR A 224 -0.49 15.54 7.56
CA THR A 224 -1.03 14.91 6.35
C THR A 224 -1.86 13.69 6.70
N GLN A 225 -3.05 13.63 6.12
CA GLN A 225 -3.94 12.48 6.13
C GLN A 225 -3.92 11.83 4.75
N ASN A 226 -3.66 10.52 4.73
CA ASN A 226 -3.79 9.68 3.56
C ASN A 226 -4.97 8.72 3.75
N LYS A 227 -5.84 8.64 2.74
CA LYS A 227 -6.95 7.69 2.68
C LYS A 227 -6.82 6.88 1.40
N GLU A 228 -6.71 5.56 1.53
CA GLU A 228 -6.56 4.67 0.38
C GLU A 228 -7.89 4.01 0.04
N TYR A 229 -8.21 4.03 -1.25
CA TYR A 229 -9.44 3.50 -1.83
C TYR A 229 -9.12 2.54 -2.95
N ASP A 230 -10.01 1.60 -3.19
CA ASP A 230 -9.98 0.78 -4.40
C ASP A 230 -10.18 1.67 -5.64
N ALA A 231 -9.28 1.52 -6.62
CA ALA A 231 -9.30 2.37 -7.82
C ALA A 231 -10.59 2.17 -8.64
N SER A 232 -11.16 0.97 -8.66
CA SER A 232 -12.40 0.67 -9.37
C SER A 232 -13.59 1.44 -8.80
N GLN A 233 -13.68 1.53 -7.48
CA GLN A 233 -14.73 2.28 -6.78
C GLN A 233 -14.52 3.78 -6.91
N PHE A 234 -13.26 4.23 -6.95
CA PHE A 234 -12.91 5.63 -7.12
C PHE A 234 -13.21 6.12 -8.55
N ALA A 235 -12.92 5.33 -9.57
CA ALA A 235 -13.17 5.67 -10.97
C ALA A 235 -14.66 5.79 -11.31
N VAL A 236 -15.52 5.01 -10.66
CA VAL A 236 -16.97 5.03 -10.87
C VAL A 236 -17.64 6.23 -10.19
N SER A 237 -17.02 6.81 -9.17
CA SER A 237 -17.69 7.79 -8.30
C SER A 237 -17.68 9.23 -8.79
N GLY A 238 -17.23 9.55 -9.99
CA GLY A 238 -17.53 10.81 -10.59
C GLY A 238 -16.43 11.65 -11.20
N ASP A 239 -16.85 12.62 -12.00
CA ASP A 239 -16.03 13.58 -12.75
C ASP A 239 -15.27 14.60 -11.89
N SER A 240 -15.54 14.68 -10.59
CA SER A 240 -14.84 15.60 -9.72
C SER A 240 -13.67 14.91 -9.00
N ALA A 241 -12.51 15.50 -9.07
CA ALA A 241 -11.23 15.03 -8.52
C ALA A 241 -11.26 14.59 -7.05
N TYR A 242 -12.28 14.97 -6.31
CA TYR A 242 -12.40 14.79 -4.86
C TYR A 242 -13.74 14.22 -4.43
N SER A 243 -14.71 14.02 -5.31
CA SER A 243 -16.00 13.45 -4.96
C SER A 243 -15.94 11.93 -5.04
N ILE A 244 -15.57 11.35 -3.93
CA ILE A 244 -15.81 9.93 -3.68
C ILE A 244 -17.32 9.77 -3.55
N ARG A 245 -17.92 8.80 -4.24
CA ARG A 245 -19.35 8.49 -4.14
C ARG A 245 -19.73 8.35 -2.66
N LYS A 246 -20.83 8.98 -2.25
CA LYS A 246 -21.33 8.84 -0.89
C LYS A 246 -21.45 7.36 -0.56
N GLY A 247 -20.77 6.92 0.52
CA GLY A 247 -20.79 5.53 0.99
C GLY A 247 -19.53 4.71 0.71
N VAL A 248 -18.61 5.14 -0.15
CA VAL A 248 -17.33 4.45 -0.34
C VAL A 248 -16.42 4.74 0.84
N LYS A 249 -16.01 3.68 1.54
CA LYS A 249 -15.09 3.79 2.69
C LYS A 249 -13.67 3.47 2.24
N PRO A 250 -12.66 4.22 2.72
CA PRO A 250 -11.27 3.85 2.51
C PRO A 250 -10.99 2.54 3.23
N PHE A 251 -10.24 1.64 2.60
CA PHE A 251 -9.80 0.40 3.24
C PHE A 251 -8.58 0.62 4.13
N TRP A 252 -7.83 1.73 3.96
CA TRP A 252 -6.72 2.11 4.81
C TRP A 252 -6.67 3.62 5.05
N ARG A 253 -6.21 4.04 6.23
CA ARG A 253 -6.04 5.44 6.63
C ARG A 253 -4.74 5.59 7.40
N CYS A 254 -4.00 6.66 7.10
CA CYS A 254 -2.79 7.01 7.82
C CYS A 254 -2.71 8.51 8.06
N TRP A 255 -2.19 8.88 9.21
CA TRP A 255 -1.85 10.25 9.54
C TRP A 255 -0.35 10.32 9.81
N PHE A 256 0.28 11.40 9.38
CA PHE A 256 1.67 11.66 9.71
C PHE A 256 1.98 13.14 9.69
N VAL A 257 3.02 13.53 10.43
CA VAL A 257 3.56 14.89 10.41
C VAL A 257 4.72 14.94 9.42
N GLN A 258 4.70 15.94 8.55
CA GLN A 258 5.82 16.20 7.63
C GLN A 258 6.98 16.83 8.41
N SER A 259 8.04 16.04 8.69
CA SER A 259 9.29 16.55 9.25
C SER A 259 10.06 17.37 8.23
N ASP A 260 11.00 18.21 8.69
CA ASP A 260 11.87 18.96 7.79
C ASP A 260 12.80 18.04 7.01
N GLU A 261 13.29 16.96 7.62
CA GLU A 261 14.07 15.91 6.96
C GLU A 261 13.32 15.30 5.78
N LEU A 262 12.05 14.94 5.98
CA LEU A 262 11.22 14.36 4.92
C LEU A 262 10.99 15.38 3.79
N ARG A 263 10.81 16.66 4.11
CA ARG A 263 10.63 17.70 3.08
C ARG A 263 11.91 17.99 2.30
N GLN A 264 13.07 17.89 2.93
CA GLN A 264 14.38 18.09 2.31
C GLN A 264 14.88 16.84 1.58
N SER A 265 14.22 15.70 1.75
CA SER A 265 14.65 14.43 1.15
C SER A 265 14.35 14.31 -0.35
N PHE A 266 13.69 15.28 -0.95
CA PHE A 266 13.38 15.29 -2.39
C PHE A 266 13.35 16.70 -2.94
N ASP A 267 13.71 16.85 -4.22
CA ASP A 267 13.66 18.11 -4.93
C ASP A 267 12.65 18.04 -6.08
N THR A 268 11.62 18.88 -5.99
CA THR A 268 10.59 19.01 -7.04
C THR A 268 10.89 20.12 -8.04
N TYR A 269 11.91 20.94 -7.80
CA TYR A 269 12.25 22.05 -8.70
C TYR A 269 12.85 21.57 -10.03
N GLU A 270 13.38 20.36 -10.07
CA GLU A 270 13.92 19.76 -11.29
C GLU A 270 12.86 19.56 -12.39
N VAL A 271 11.63 19.26 -11.99
CA VAL A 271 10.48 19.18 -12.92
C VAL A 271 10.20 20.56 -13.54
N ILE A 272 10.33 21.63 -12.75
CA ILE A 272 10.18 23.00 -13.22
C ILE A 272 11.31 23.40 -14.17
N GLU A 273 12.53 22.94 -13.91
CA GLU A 273 13.67 23.19 -14.82
C GLU A 273 13.54 22.44 -16.15
N ARG A 274 13.01 21.21 -16.14
CA ARG A 274 12.67 20.48 -17.38
C ARG A 274 11.60 21.22 -18.19
N MET A 275 10.57 21.74 -17.53
CA MET A 275 9.52 22.54 -18.20
C MET A 275 10.05 23.85 -18.75
N ARG A 276 11.07 24.46 -18.12
CA ARG A 276 11.74 25.68 -18.64
C ARG A 276 12.58 25.42 -19.88
N LYS A 277 13.09 24.20 -20.05
CA LYS A 277 13.85 23.78 -21.25
C LYS A 277 12.95 23.51 -22.46
N LEU A 278 11.63 23.34 -22.26
CA LEU A 278 10.65 23.36 -23.34
C LEU A 278 10.41 24.84 -23.71
N GLU A 279 10.97 25.27 -24.82
CA GLU A 279 10.75 26.63 -25.33
C GLU A 279 9.26 26.93 -25.45
N PHE A 280 8.83 28.03 -24.82
CA PHE A 280 7.46 28.51 -24.98
C PHE A 280 7.30 28.99 -26.43
N ILE A 281 6.63 28.21 -27.28
CA ILE A 281 6.24 28.60 -28.61
C ILE A 281 4.94 29.36 -28.51
N PRO A 282 4.90 30.70 -28.75
CA PRO A 282 3.68 31.49 -28.74
C PRO A 282 2.63 30.91 -29.72
N ARG A 283 1.37 31.05 -29.39
CA ARG A 283 0.24 30.46 -30.14
C ARG A 283 0.23 30.87 -31.62
N ASP A 284 0.73 32.06 -31.89
CA ASP A 284 0.81 32.65 -33.24
C ASP A 284 1.85 31.96 -34.15
N LYS A 285 2.76 31.16 -33.58
CA LYS A 285 3.80 30.41 -34.32
C LYS A 285 3.54 28.92 -34.42
N ARG A 286 2.38 28.44 -33.91
CA ARG A 286 2.01 26.99 -33.94
C ARG A 286 1.26 26.55 -35.19
N GLY A 287 1.25 27.32 -36.22
CA GLY A 287 0.36 27.10 -37.38
C GLY A 287 0.95 27.38 -38.75
N THR A 288 2.26 27.24 -38.95
CA THR A 288 2.87 27.34 -40.28
C THR A 288 3.96 26.27 -40.42
N ASP A 289 3.51 25.05 -40.60
CA ASP A 289 4.22 24.00 -41.35
C ASP A 289 3.15 23.09 -42.00
#